data_e0b8c4e61015576130d7e66b542bf16a
#
_entry.id   e0b8c4e61015576130d7e66b542bf16a
#
_cell.length_a   1.000
_cell.length_b   1.000
_cell.length_c   1.000
_cell.angle_alpha   90.00
_cell.angle_beta   90.00
_cell.angle_gamma   90.00
#
_symmetry.space_group_name_H-M   'P 1'
#
loop_
_entity.id
_entity.type
_entity.pdbx_description
1 polymer ?
#
loop_
_entity_poly.entity_id
_entity_poly.type
_entity_poly.pdbx_seq_one_letter_code
_entity_poly.pdbx_strand_id
1 'polypeptide(L)'
;DLSPGEIMHLLDEAVHHAEINTRPVKKVPTLRGKGIILFFAEPSTRTKTSFDVAGKRLSADTFSLAKSGSSLTKGESLKDTALTLPAMNPDIIVIRHSSSGAARFLAGRLSCSVVNAGDGWHAHPTQALLDAYSLRKHWNGEMRGKSVLIVGDITHSRVARSNVHLLTRLGVSVRVFAPRTLLPRGIETWPVTVYPSLEEAVRGVDAVMCLRLQLERQQAGLLPDLSE
;
A
#
# COMPACT_ATOMS: atom_id res chain seq x y z
N ASP A 1 5.37 -4.76 -12.29
CA ASP A 1 6.09 -4.71 -11.00
C ASP A 1 7.34 -3.86 -11.15
N LEU A 2 7.67 -3.04 -10.12
CA LEU A 2 8.85 -2.18 -10.12
C LEU A 2 10.14 -2.99 -9.96
N SER A 3 11.18 -2.63 -10.69
CA SER A 3 12.54 -3.11 -10.48
C SER A 3 13.17 -2.50 -9.23
N PRO A 4 14.26 -3.08 -8.68
CA PRO A 4 14.98 -2.46 -7.56
C PRO A 4 15.43 -1.02 -7.84
N GLY A 5 15.89 -0.73 -9.08
CA GLY A 5 16.30 0.62 -9.47
C GLY A 5 15.15 1.62 -9.48
N GLU A 6 13.97 1.23 -9.98
CA GLU A 6 12.77 2.09 -9.95
C GLU A 6 12.29 2.32 -8.51
N ILE A 7 12.35 1.30 -7.64
CA ILE A 7 12.02 1.47 -6.21
C ILE A 7 12.96 2.49 -5.58
N MET A 8 14.29 2.36 -5.80
CA MET A 8 15.26 3.28 -5.23
C MET A 8 15.06 4.70 -5.76
N HIS A 9 14.79 4.88 -7.05
CA HIS A 9 14.46 6.19 -7.62
C HIS A 9 13.24 6.82 -6.95
N LEU A 10 12.17 6.07 -6.74
CA LEU A 10 10.98 6.57 -6.03
C LEU A 10 11.28 6.96 -4.57
N LEU A 11 12.15 6.21 -3.89
CA LEU A 11 12.57 6.54 -2.54
C LEU A 11 13.45 7.80 -2.49
N ASP A 12 14.29 8.04 -3.50
CA ASP A 12 15.10 9.26 -3.64
C ASP A 12 14.21 10.47 -3.90
N GLU A 13 13.24 10.35 -4.83
CA GLU A 13 12.24 11.39 -5.07
C GLU A 13 11.42 11.71 -3.80
N ALA A 14 11.10 10.69 -3.00
CA ALA A 14 10.39 10.90 -1.73
C ALA A 14 11.19 11.77 -0.74
N VAL A 15 12.53 11.69 -0.73
CA VAL A 15 13.40 12.57 0.08
C VAL A 15 13.23 14.03 -0.35
N HIS A 16 13.32 14.31 -1.66
CA HIS A 16 13.12 15.66 -2.19
C HIS A 16 11.73 16.23 -1.86
N HIS A 17 10.70 15.39 -2.02
CA HIS A 17 9.34 15.80 -1.69
C HIS A 17 9.08 15.97 -0.18
N ALA A 18 9.82 15.27 0.67
CA ALA A 18 9.73 15.45 2.12
C ALA A 18 10.16 16.86 2.57
N GLU A 19 11.14 17.46 1.88
CA GLU A 19 11.59 18.85 2.15
C GLU A 19 10.48 19.88 1.91
N ILE A 20 9.58 19.65 0.96
CA ILE A 20 8.46 20.57 0.66
C ILE A 20 7.59 20.75 1.90
N ASN A 21 7.48 19.72 2.76
CA ASN A 21 6.69 19.76 3.97
C ASN A 21 7.27 20.69 5.06
N THR A 22 8.55 21.04 4.96
CA THR A 22 9.24 21.93 5.91
C THR A 22 9.23 23.38 5.45
N ARG A 23 8.86 23.67 4.20
CA ARG A 23 8.86 25.02 3.61
C ARG A 23 7.68 25.84 4.16
N PRO A 24 7.81 27.17 4.25
CA PRO A 24 6.67 28.05 4.54
C PRO A 24 5.53 27.85 3.53
N VAL A 25 5.85 27.81 2.23
CA VAL A 25 4.93 27.48 1.14
C VAL A 25 5.09 26.02 0.78
N LYS A 26 4.17 25.16 1.25
CA LYS A 26 4.18 23.70 1.05
C LYS A 26 3.53 23.32 -0.29
N LYS A 27 3.88 24.00 -1.36
CA LYS A 27 3.27 23.79 -2.68
C LYS A 27 4.31 23.96 -3.79
N VAL A 28 4.27 23.07 -4.78
CA VAL A 28 5.11 23.10 -5.98
C VAL A 28 4.26 22.86 -7.22
N PRO A 29 4.62 23.39 -8.42
CA PRO A 29 3.77 23.35 -9.60
C PRO A 29 3.88 22.06 -10.42
N THR A 30 4.47 20.99 -9.88
CA THR A 30 4.80 19.76 -10.63
C THR A 30 3.61 19.15 -11.38
N LEU A 31 2.41 19.19 -10.79
CA LEU A 31 1.19 18.65 -11.39
C LEU A 31 0.14 19.75 -11.65
N ARG A 32 0.59 20.97 -11.88
CA ARG A 32 -0.32 22.10 -12.19
C ARG A 32 -1.11 21.81 -13.48
N GLY A 33 -2.43 21.96 -13.40
CA GLY A 33 -3.35 21.68 -14.50
C GLY A 33 -3.64 20.20 -14.72
N LYS A 34 -3.18 19.31 -13.83
CA LYS A 34 -3.50 17.88 -13.83
C LYS A 34 -4.68 17.57 -12.92
N GLY A 35 -5.59 16.74 -13.42
CA GLY A 35 -6.75 16.24 -12.67
C GLY A 35 -6.50 14.87 -12.06
N ILE A 36 -6.69 14.75 -10.74
CA ILE A 36 -6.56 13.49 -9.99
C ILE A 36 -7.90 13.07 -9.44
N ILE A 37 -8.41 11.91 -9.83
CA ILE A 37 -9.59 11.29 -9.23
C ILE A 37 -9.18 10.36 -8.09
N LEU A 38 -9.67 10.61 -6.89
CA LEU A 38 -9.51 9.75 -5.71
C LEU A 38 -10.74 8.84 -5.60
N PHE A 39 -10.65 7.65 -6.22
CA PHE A 39 -11.73 6.66 -6.25
C PHE A 39 -11.57 5.66 -5.11
N PHE A 40 -12.30 5.87 -4.01
CA PHE A 40 -12.23 5.06 -2.80
C PHE A 40 -13.53 4.28 -2.60
N ALA A 41 -13.61 3.08 -3.17
CA ALA A 41 -14.72 2.14 -2.98
C ALA A 41 -14.66 1.41 -1.63
N GLU A 42 -13.49 1.36 -1.00
CA GLU A 42 -13.27 0.89 0.38
C GLU A 42 -12.92 2.08 1.28
N PRO A 43 -13.56 2.26 2.45
CA PRO A 43 -13.29 3.36 3.35
C PRO A 43 -11.82 3.42 3.80
N SER A 44 -11.23 4.60 3.76
CA SER A 44 -9.87 4.84 4.28
C SER A 44 -9.62 6.33 4.45
N THR A 45 -9.74 6.83 5.67
CA THR A 45 -9.49 8.24 5.97
C THR A 45 -8.03 8.61 5.72
N ARG A 46 -7.09 7.89 6.33
CA ARG A 46 -5.65 8.20 6.24
C ARG A 46 -5.14 8.17 4.80
N THR A 47 -5.38 7.09 4.07
CA THR A 47 -4.88 6.94 2.70
C THR A 47 -5.49 7.97 1.76
N LYS A 48 -6.81 8.19 1.84
CA LYS A 48 -7.51 9.19 1.02
C LYS A 48 -6.96 10.59 1.27
N THR A 49 -6.86 10.98 2.55
CA THR A 49 -6.34 12.31 2.93
C THR A 49 -4.88 12.49 2.50
N SER A 50 -4.03 11.45 2.61
CA SER A 50 -2.63 11.55 2.19
C SER A 50 -2.49 11.79 0.69
N PHE A 51 -3.28 11.11 -0.15
CA PHE A 51 -3.28 11.37 -1.59
C PHE A 51 -3.87 12.73 -1.95
N ASP A 52 -4.92 13.18 -1.27
CA ASP A 52 -5.51 14.51 -1.47
C ASP A 52 -4.51 15.61 -1.14
N VAL A 53 -3.84 15.50 0.02
CA VAL A 53 -2.79 16.44 0.43
C VAL A 53 -1.62 16.42 -0.56
N ALA A 54 -1.17 15.25 -0.99
CA ALA A 54 -0.08 15.12 -1.95
C ALA A 54 -0.43 15.80 -3.29
N GLY A 55 -1.61 15.52 -3.86
CA GLY A 55 -2.07 16.14 -5.09
C GLY A 55 -2.11 17.67 -4.98
N LYS A 56 -2.69 18.20 -3.91
CA LYS A 56 -2.78 19.65 -3.66
C LYS A 56 -1.41 20.30 -3.46
N ARG A 57 -0.47 19.63 -2.81
CA ARG A 57 0.92 20.12 -2.67
C ARG A 57 1.69 20.14 -3.98
N LEU A 58 1.36 19.23 -4.89
CA LEU A 58 1.89 19.21 -6.25
C LEU A 58 1.13 20.12 -7.22
N SER A 59 0.14 20.88 -6.75
CA SER A 59 -0.72 21.80 -7.53
C SER A 59 -1.68 21.11 -8.50
N ALA A 60 -2.03 19.86 -8.26
CA ALA A 60 -3.09 19.16 -8.99
C ALA A 60 -4.48 19.54 -8.45
N ASP A 61 -5.49 19.40 -9.30
CA ASP A 61 -6.89 19.43 -8.91
C ASP A 61 -7.32 18.02 -8.49
N THR A 62 -7.77 17.87 -7.24
CA THR A 62 -8.18 16.56 -6.69
C THR A 62 -9.68 16.47 -6.56
N PHE A 63 -10.26 15.39 -7.09
CA PHE A 63 -11.69 15.10 -7.05
C PHE A 63 -11.93 13.79 -6.30
N SER A 64 -12.74 13.81 -5.26
CA SER A 64 -13.03 12.63 -4.46
C SER A 64 -14.31 11.95 -4.89
N LEU A 65 -14.22 10.66 -5.25
CA LEU A 65 -15.36 9.79 -5.46
C LEU A 65 -15.39 8.73 -4.35
N ALA A 66 -16.42 8.77 -3.52
CA ALA A 66 -16.64 7.78 -2.46
C ALA A 66 -17.83 6.89 -2.80
N LYS A 67 -17.81 5.65 -2.31
CA LYS A 67 -18.93 4.70 -2.49
C LYS A 67 -20.24 5.25 -1.87
N SER A 68 -20.15 5.85 -0.68
CA SER A 68 -21.31 6.48 -0.02
C SER A 68 -21.71 7.77 -0.75
N GLY A 69 -22.94 7.80 -1.28
CA GLY A 69 -23.50 8.95 -2.01
C GLY A 69 -23.20 8.98 -3.51
N SER A 70 -22.55 7.95 -4.05
CA SER A 70 -22.34 7.80 -5.50
C SER A 70 -23.23 6.70 -6.10
N SER A 71 -23.34 6.66 -7.43
CA SER A 71 -24.05 5.62 -8.18
C SER A 71 -23.55 4.19 -7.87
N LEU A 72 -22.34 4.04 -7.34
CA LEU A 72 -21.78 2.77 -6.83
C LEU A 72 -22.63 2.13 -5.72
N THR A 73 -23.39 2.93 -4.94
CA THR A 73 -24.36 2.40 -3.98
C THR A 73 -25.58 1.79 -4.64
N LYS A 74 -25.82 2.14 -5.90
CA LYS A 74 -26.94 1.64 -6.72
C LYS A 74 -26.62 0.36 -7.49
N GLY A 75 -25.48 -0.31 -7.20
CA GLY A 75 -25.12 -1.57 -7.82
C GLY A 75 -24.23 -1.45 -9.07
N GLU A 76 -23.66 -0.26 -9.36
CA GLU A 76 -22.69 -0.13 -10.43
C GLU A 76 -21.48 -1.05 -10.21
N SER A 77 -21.10 -1.74 -11.27
CA SER A 77 -19.89 -2.57 -11.28
C SER A 77 -18.62 -1.73 -11.47
N LEU A 78 -17.47 -2.30 -11.14
CA LEU A 78 -16.16 -1.68 -11.45
C LEU A 78 -16.00 -1.46 -12.98
N LYS A 79 -16.66 -2.29 -13.81
CA LYS A 79 -16.68 -2.11 -15.26
C LYS A 79 -17.42 -0.85 -15.67
N ASP A 80 -18.60 -0.58 -15.08
CA ASP A 80 -19.37 0.63 -15.35
C ASP A 80 -18.60 1.87 -14.93
N THR A 81 -17.94 1.81 -13.76
CA THR A 81 -17.03 2.86 -13.31
C THR A 81 -15.90 3.10 -14.33
N ALA A 82 -15.30 2.05 -14.88
CA ALA A 82 -14.25 2.16 -15.90
C ALA A 82 -14.74 2.81 -17.20
N LEU A 83 -16.03 2.73 -17.50
CA LEU A 83 -16.64 3.37 -18.67
C LEU A 83 -17.00 4.85 -18.43
N THR A 84 -17.31 5.22 -17.20
CA THR A 84 -17.75 6.57 -16.85
C THR A 84 -16.59 7.51 -16.50
N LEU A 85 -15.53 7.02 -15.84
CA LEU A 85 -14.39 7.83 -15.43
C LEU A 85 -13.67 8.54 -16.59
N PRO A 86 -13.48 7.93 -17.78
CA PRO A 86 -12.84 8.61 -18.92
C PRO A 86 -13.56 9.88 -19.39
N ALA A 87 -14.88 9.95 -19.23
CA ALA A 87 -15.66 11.13 -19.59
C ALA A 87 -15.31 12.39 -18.77
N MET A 88 -14.66 12.19 -17.59
CA MET A 88 -14.16 13.28 -16.74
C MET A 88 -12.74 13.69 -17.12
N ASN A 89 -12.12 13.05 -18.12
CA ASN A 89 -10.77 13.30 -18.63
C ASN A 89 -9.69 13.44 -17.53
N PRO A 90 -9.56 12.49 -16.60
CA PRO A 90 -8.54 12.55 -15.55
C PRO A 90 -7.14 12.22 -16.10
N ASP A 91 -6.10 12.87 -15.55
CA ASP A 91 -4.71 12.48 -15.81
C ASP A 91 -4.28 11.30 -14.92
N ILE A 92 -4.81 11.23 -13.69
CA ILE A 92 -4.45 10.19 -12.70
C ILE A 92 -5.70 9.72 -11.97
N ILE A 93 -5.82 8.41 -11.79
CA ILE A 93 -6.81 7.81 -10.91
C ILE A 93 -6.11 7.08 -9.78
N VAL A 94 -6.40 7.46 -8.54
CA VAL A 94 -5.97 6.75 -7.34
C VAL A 94 -7.11 5.86 -6.88
N ILE A 95 -6.94 4.53 -7.00
CA ILE A 95 -8.00 3.59 -6.64
C ILE A 95 -7.69 2.84 -5.34
N ARG A 96 -8.72 2.73 -4.48
CA ARG A 96 -8.78 1.77 -3.38
C ARG A 96 -10.07 0.96 -3.47
N HIS A 97 -9.95 -0.37 -3.51
CA HIS A 97 -11.06 -1.28 -3.73
C HIS A 97 -10.97 -2.54 -2.88
N SER A 98 -12.12 -3.14 -2.53
CA SER A 98 -12.19 -4.39 -1.77
C SER A 98 -11.82 -5.64 -2.60
N SER A 99 -11.90 -5.57 -3.92
CA SER A 99 -11.53 -6.68 -4.81
C SER A 99 -10.07 -6.61 -5.20
N SER A 100 -9.36 -7.73 -5.04
CA SER A 100 -7.99 -7.90 -5.52
C SER A 100 -7.92 -7.77 -7.04
N GLY A 101 -6.90 -7.08 -7.57
CA GLY A 101 -6.74 -6.85 -9.00
C GLY A 101 -7.51 -5.66 -9.58
N ALA A 102 -8.33 -4.96 -8.78
CA ALA A 102 -9.14 -3.84 -9.26
C ALA A 102 -8.31 -2.72 -9.93
N ALA A 103 -7.16 -2.38 -9.36
CA ALA A 103 -6.27 -1.37 -9.94
C ALA A 103 -5.73 -1.81 -11.32
N ARG A 104 -5.29 -3.07 -11.44
CA ARG A 104 -4.83 -3.64 -12.72
C ARG A 104 -5.94 -3.71 -13.76
N PHE A 105 -7.16 -4.05 -13.32
CA PHE A 105 -8.33 -4.08 -14.21
C PHE A 105 -8.61 -2.71 -14.81
N LEU A 106 -8.54 -1.64 -14.01
CA LEU A 106 -8.72 -0.27 -14.51
C LEU A 106 -7.55 0.16 -15.40
N ALA A 107 -6.30 -0.09 -14.99
CA ALA A 107 -5.12 0.28 -15.77
C ALA A 107 -5.09 -0.31 -17.18
N GLY A 108 -5.68 -1.50 -17.38
CA GLY A 108 -5.82 -2.11 -18.70
C GLY A 108 -6.95 -1.54 -19.57
N ARG A 109 -7.74 -0.60 -19.07
CA ARG A 109 -8.92 -0.05 -19.75
C ARG A 109 -8.95 1.47 -19.86
N LEU A 110 -8.11 2.13 -19.11
CA LEU A 110 -8.02 3.58 -19.03
C LEU A 110 -6.74 4.06 -19.71
N SER A 111 -6.80 5.21 -20.34
CA SER A 111 -5.65 5.88 -20.95
C SER A 111 -4.83 6.70 -19.97
N CYS A 112 -5.40 7.00 -18.79
CA CYS A 112 -4.73 7.75 -17.73
C CYS A 112 -3.91 6.84 -16.80
N SER A 113 -3.04 7.43 -15.99
CA SER A 113 -2.27 6.70 -14.97
C SER A 113 -3.17 6.18 -13.85
N VAL A 114 -2.98 4.93 -13.45
CA VAL A 114 -3.72 4.32 -12.33
C VAL A 114 -2.76 4.00 -11.19
N VAL A 115 -3.04 4.56 -10.00
CA VAL A 115 -2.27 4.33 -8.77
C VAL A 115 -3.07 3.45 -7.82
N ASN A 116 -2.47 2.33 -7.39
CA ASN A 116 -3.09 1.41 -6.44
C ASN A 116 -2.91 1.90 -5.00
N ALA A 117 -3.99 2.35 -4.37
CA ALA A 117 -4.05 2.75 -2.96
C ALA A 117 -4.53 1.63 -2.02
N GLY A 118 -4.52 0.40 -2.49
CA GLY A 118 -4.89 -0.82 -1.79
C GLY A 118 -6.05 -1.56 -2.45
N ASP A 119 -5.83 -2.82 -2.85
CA ASP A 119 -6.80 -3.68 -3.50
C ASP A 119 -6.95 -5.02 -2.78
N GLY A 120 -8.10 -5.26 -2.20
CA GLY A 120 -8.44 -6.50 -1.49
C GLY A 120 -7.39 -6.91 -0.47
N TRP A 121 -6.97 -8.17 -0.55
CA TRP A 121 -5.84 -8.74 0.22
C TRP A 121 -4.54 -8.77 -0.59
N HIS A 122 -4.58 -8.28 -1.82
CA HIS A 122 -3.51 -8.44 -2.80
C HIS A 122 -2.35 -7.46 -2.56
N ALA A 123 -2.57 -6.14 -2.70
CA ALA A 123 -1.47 -5.19 -2.65
C ALA A 123 -1.83 -3.82 -2.03
N HIS A 124 -0.83 -3.19 -1.43
CA HIS A 124 -0.82 -1.78 -1.05
C HIS A 124 0.58 -1.20 -1.30
N PRO A 125 0.95 -1.02 -2.58
CA PRO A 125 2.33 -0.71 -2.97
C PRO A 125 2.82 0.61 -2.39
N THR A 126 1.98 1.63 -2.32
CA THR A 126 2.36 2.93 -1.74
C THR A 126 2.61 2.87 -0.24
N GLN A 127 1.95 1.94 0.49
CA GLN A 127 2.27 1.70 1.89
C GLN A 127 3.64 1.03 2.04
N ALA A 128 3.95 0.03 1.21
CA ALA A 128 5.26 -0.61 1.25
C ALA A 128 6.39 0.36 0.90
N LEU A 129 6.18 1.28 -0.04
CA LEU A 129 7.14 2.36 -0.33
C LEU A 129 7.32 3.30 0.88
N LEU A 130 6.24 3.65 1.58
CA LEU A 130 6.30 4.46 2.80
C LEU A 130 7.08 3.75 3.91
N ASP A 131 6.82 2.47 4.11
CA ASP A 131 7.50 1.65 5.11
C ASP A 131 9.00 1.55 4.77
N ALA A 132 9.34 1.26 3.51
CA ALA A 132 10.72 1.21 3.03
C ALA A 132 11.44 2.57 3.15
N TYR A 133 10.75 3.67 2.86
CA TYR A 133 11.29 5.02 3.07
C TYR A 133 11.64 5.26 4.54
N SER A 134 10.76 4.87 5.45
CA SER A 134 10.96 5.01 6.90
C SER A 134 12.13 4.18 7.40
N LEU A 135 12.23 2.92 6.96
CA LEU A 135 13.32 2.01 7.29
C LEU A 135 14.65 2.54 6.73
N ARG A 136 14.68 2.93 5.45
CA ARG A 136 15.86 3.48 4.80
C ARG A 136 16.39 4.74 5.51
N LYS A 137 15.47 5.62 5.92
CA LYS A 137 15.83 6.82 6.69
C LYS A 137 16.43 6.46 8.05
N HIS A 138 15.86 5.47 8.74
CA HIS A 138 16.37 5.01 10.04
C HIS A 138 17.73 4.31 9.92
N TRP A 139 17.96 3.60 8.83
CA TRP A 139 19.21 2.88 8.56
C TRP A 139 20.24 3.69 7.74
N ASN A 140 20.12 5.01 7.70
CA ASN A 140 21.05 5.92 7.02
C ASN A 140 21.34 5.52 5.55
N GLY A 141 20.32 5.00 4.86
CA GLY A 141 20.41 4.58 3.46
C GLY A 141 20.71 3.09 3.24
N GLU A 142 21.21 2.40 4.25
CA GLU A 142 21.65 1.00 4.16
C GLU A 142 20.49 0.03 4.26
N MET A 143 20.03 -0.51 3.10
CA MET A 143 18.94 -1.49 3.08
C MET A 143 19.46 -2.93 2.97
N ARG A 144 20.49 -3.13 2.15
CA ARG A 144 21.03 -4.48 1.88
C ARG A 144 21.62 -5.12 3.14
N GLY A 145 21.27 -6.37 3.37
CA GLY A 145 21.77 -7.15 4.52
C GLY A 145 21.02 -6.87 5.83
N LYS A 146 20.09 -5.91 5.83
CA LYS A 146 19.18 -5.70 6.96
C LYS A 146 18.11 -6.78 7.04
N SER A 147 17.48 -6.90 8.20
CA SER A 147 16.43 -7.87 8.47
C SER A 147 15.20 -7.23 9.10
N VAL A 148 14.03 -7.63 8.63
CA VAL A 148 12.73 -7.17 9.14
C VAL A 148 11.90 -8.38 9.55
N LEU A 149 11.37 -8.35 10.76
CA LEU A 149 10.37 -9.32 11.21
C LEU A 149 8.96 -8.73 11.03
N ILE A 150 8.09 -9.45 10.34
CA ILE A 150 6.65 -9.11 10.22
C ILE A 150 5.87 -10.05 11.12
N VAL A 151 5.10 -9.48 12.06
CA VAL A 151 4.33 -10.24 13.07
C VAL A 151 2.85 -9.93 12.95
N GLY A 152 2.00 -10.94 13.02
CA GLY A 152 0.54 -10.83 13.12
C GLY A 152 -0.20 -11.47 11.96
N ASP A 153 -1.34 -10.91 11.54
CA ASP A 153 -2.20 -11.47 10.50
C ASP A 153 -1.59 -11.31 9.09
N ILE A 154 -0.77 -12.28 8.69
CA ILE A 154 -0.09 -12.27 7.38
C ILE A 154 -1.09 -12.58 6.27
N THR A 155 -2.03 -13.52 6.50
CA THR A 155 -2.99 -13.99 5.49
C THR A 155 -3.83 -12.86 4.91
N HIS A 156 -4.39 -12.00 5.77
CA HIS A 156 -5.32 -10.95 5.35
C HIS A 156 -4.63 -9.58 5.15
N SER A 157 -3.30 -9.52 5.33
CA SER A 157 -2.56 -8.27 5.24
C SER A 157 -1.96 -8.04 3.85
N ARG A 158 -2.62 -7.21 3.04
CA ARG A 158 -2.02 -6.68 1.81
C ARG A 158 -0.75 -5.86 2.04
N VAL A 159 -0.59 -5.31 3.25
CA VAL A 159 0.63 -4.56 3.65
C VAL A 159 1.79 -5.53 3.82
N ALA A 160 1.60 -6.66 4.53
CA ALA A 160 2.63 -7.69 4.66
C ALA A 160 3.09 -8.18 3.28
N ARG A 161 2.15 -8.57 2.42
CA ARG A 161 2.44 -9.04 1.06
C ARG A 161 3.27 -8.03 0.27
N SER A 162 2.86 -6.76 0.25
CA SER A 162 3.59 -5.71 -0.49
C SER A 162 4.96 -5.44 0.09
N ASN A 163 5.12 -5.46 1.43
CA ASN A 163 6.41 -5.29 2.08
C ASN A 163 7.36 -6.47 1.81
N VAL A 164 6.87 -7.71 1.86
CA VAL A 164 7.69 -8.87 1.50
C VAL A 164 8.28 -8.69 0.11
N HIS A 165 7.46 -8.39 -0.90
CA HIS A 165 7.92 -8.21 -2.27
C HIS A 165 8.88 -7.03 -2.44
N LEU A 166 8.64 -5.91 -1.77
CA LEU A 166 9.46 -4.72 -1.91
C LEU A 166 10.79 -4.87 -1.17
N LEU A 167 10.75 -5.27 0.10
CA LEU A 167 11.94 -5.35 0.95
C LEU A 167 12.93 -6.40 0.44
N THR A 168 12.46 -7.56 0.01
CA THR A 168 13.35 -8.60 -0.54
C THR A 168 14.03 -8.18 -1.83
N ARG A 169 13.36 -7.38 -2.68
CA ARG A 169 13.97 -6.78 -3.88
C ARG A 169 15.07 -5.77 -3.53
N LEU A 170 14.99 -5.13 -2.39
CA LEU A 170 16.04 -4.22 -1.86
C LEU A 170 17.15 -4.95 -1.10
N GLY A 171 17.12 -6.29 -1.06
CA GLY A 171 18.12 -7.12 -0.37
C GLY A 171 17.96 -7.16 1.15
N VAL A 172 16.76 -6.85 1.64
CA VAL A 172 16.38 -6.99 3.06
C VAL A 172 15.87 -8.42 3.29
N SER A 173 16.35 -9.09 4.33
CA SER A 173 15.84 -10.39 4.76
C SER A 173 14.54 -10.21 5.50
N VAL A 174 13.49 -10.89 5.06
CA VAL A 174 12.19 -10.83 5.71
C VAL A 174 11.92 -12.10 6.50
N ARG A 175 11.66 -11.94 7.79
CA ARG A 175 11.20 -12.97 8.69
C ARG A 175 9.72 -12.80 8.97
N VAL A 176 9.03 -13.91 9.22
CA VAL A 176 7.59 -13.90 9.50
C VAL A 176 7.32 -14.74 10.74
N PHE A 177 6.50 -14.19 11.63
CA PHE A 177 5.92 -14.94 12.75
C PHE A 177 4.42 -14.67 12.86
N ALA A 178 3.64 -15.73 12.91
CA ALA A 178 2.19 -15.69 13.15
C ALA A 178 1.69 -17.07 13.63
N PRO A 179 0.54 -17.14 14.31
CA PRO A 179 -0.19 -18.38 14.47
C PRO A 179 -0.43 -19.08 13.13
N ARG A 180 -0.41 -20.40 13.10
CA ARG A 180 -0.57 -21.17 11.84
C ARG A 180 -1.82 -20.82 11.05
N THR A 181 -2.90 -20.48 11.73
CA THR A 181 -4.17 -20.05 11.14
C THR A 181 -4.09 -18.69 10.42
N LEU A 182 -3.11 -17.86 10.75
CA LEU A 182 -2.87 -16.54 10.18
C LEU A 182 -1.70 -16.52 9.19
N LEU A 183 -1.12 -17.67 8.88
CA LEU A 183 -0.17 -17.82 7.77
C LEU A 183 -0.91 -18.22 6.50
N PRO A 184 -0.64 -17.55 5.35
CA PRO A 184 -1.29 -17.91 4.10
C PRO A 184 -0.84 -19.29 3.62
N ARG A 185 -1.74 -20.03 2.98
CA ARG A 185 -1.37 -21.25 2.26
C ARG A 185 -0.31 -20.93 1.22
N GLY A 186 0.73 -21.75 1.13
CA GLY A 186 1.83 -21.51 0.19
C GLY A 186 2.84 -20.48 0.67
N ILE A 187 2.87 -20.12 1.98
CA ILE A 187 3.87 -19.18 2.54
C ILE A 187 5.31 -19.63 2.25
N GLU A 188 5.53 -20.93 2.09
CA GLU A 188 6.82 -21.53 1.73
C GLU A 188 7.33 -21.12 0.35
N THR A 189 6.45 -20.62 -0.51
CA THR A 189 6.82 -20.07 -1.84
C THR A 189 7.22 -18.59 -1.78
N TRP A 190 7.01 -17.94 -0.65
CA TRP A 190 7.37 -16.55 -0.48
C TRP A 190 8.86 -16.42 -0.12
N PRO A 191 9.52 -15.33 -0.51
CA PRO A 191 10.92 -15.09 -0.16
C PRO A 191 11.07 -14.63 1.30
N VAL A 192 10.61 -15.47 2.24
CA VAL A 192 10.60 -15.19 3.69
C VAL A 192 11.06 -16.41 4.48
N THR A 193 11.53 -16.17 5.71
CA THR A 193 11.77 -17.24 6.68
C THR A 193 10.67 -17.20 7.73
N VAL A 194 9.91 -18.30 7.84
CA VAL A 194 8.89 -18.48 8.89
C VAL A 194 9.52 -19.04 10.14
N TYR A 195 9.27 -18.41 11.28
CA TYR A 195 9.81 -18.82 12.58
C TYR A 195 8.74 -19.51 13.43
N PRO A 196 9.12 -20.53 14.21
CA PRO A 196 8.17 -21.27 15.06
C PRO A 196 7.82 -20.52 16.34
N SER A 197 8.67 -19.60 16.79
CA SER A 197 8.43 -18.80 18.00
C SER A 197 8.80 -17.34 17.79
N LEU A 198 8.15 -16.43 18.52
CA LEU A 198 8.45 -15.00 18.50
C LEU A 198 9.84 -14.71 19.03
N GLU A 199 10.26 -15.43 20.06
CA GLU A 199 11.56 -15.28 20.69
C GLU A 199 12.72 -15.56 19.73
N GLU A 200 12.59 -16.60 18.90
CA GLU A 200 13.58 -16.89 17.86
C GLU A 200 13.50 -15.89 16.71
N ALA A 201 12.30 -15.51 16.31
CA ALA A 201 12.08 -14.60 15.19
C ALA A 201 12.68 -13.20 15.43
N VAL A 202 12.62 -12.69 16.68
CA VAL A 202 13.04 -11.33 17.03
C VAL A 202 14.55 -11.20 17.23
N ARG A 203 15.27 -12.31 17.44
CA ARG A 203 16.71 -12.27 17.71
C ARG A 203 17.49 -11.68 16.54
N GLY A 204 18.19 -10.57 16.79
CA GLY A 204 19.08 -9.94 15.82
C GLY A 204 18.39 -9.37 14.60
N VAL A 205 17.10 -9.02 14.67
CA VAL A 205 16.44 -8.25 13.60
C VAL A 205 16.69 -6.76 13.74
N ASP A 206 16.76 -6.06 12.62
CA ASP A 206 16.98 -4.61 12.61
C ASP A 206 15.66 -3.83 12.79
N ALA A 207 14.51 -4.43 12.47
CA ALA A 207 13.20 -3.84 12.68
C ALA A 207 12.10 -4.89 12.83
N VAL A 208 11.04 -4.51 13.55
CA VAL A 208 9.81 -5.33 13.70
C VAL A 208 8.63 -4.55 13.18
N MET A 209 7.85 -5.18 12.28
CA MET A 209 6.59 -4.68 11.76
C MET A 209 5.43 -5.43 12.39
N CYS A 210 4.71 -4.79 13.30
CA CYS A 210 3.52 -5.37 13.92
C CYS A 210 2.28 -5.08 13.07
N LEU A 211 1.60 -6.13 12.63
CA LEU A 211 0.36 -6.03 11.88
C LEU A 211 -0.83 -5.98 12.85
N ARG A 212 -1.82 -5.18 12.46
CA ARG A 212 -3.12 -5.20 13.11
C ARG A 212 -3.88 -6.47 12.72
N LEU A 213 -4.60 -7.08 13.64
CA LEU A 213 -5.58 -8.11 13.31
C LEU A 213 -6.68 -7.50 12.41
N GLN A 214 -6.95 -8.15 11.28
CA GLN A 214 -7.90 -7.68 10.27
C GLN A 214 -9.29 -8.29 10.53
N LEU A 215 -9.87 -8.05 11.73
CA LEU A 215 -11.14 -8.66 12.15
C LEU A 215 -12.26 -8.47 11.13
N GLU A 216 -12.28 -7.32 10.46
CA GLU A 216 -13.22 -6.99 9.40
C GLU A 216 -13.06 -7.84 8.12
N ARG A 217 -11.97 -8.60 8.00
CA ARG A 217 -11.65 -9.47 6.87
C ARG A 217 -11.59 -10.94 7.24
N GLN A 218 -11.62 -11.25 8.54
CA GLN A 218 -11.60 -12.62 9.03
C GLN A 218 -13.00 -13.22 8.99
N GLN A 219 -13.09 -14.50 8.62
CA GLN A 219 -14.24 -15.32 8.94
C GLN A 219 -14.12 -15.75 10.41
N ALA A 220 -15.23 -15.80 11.14
CA ALA A 220 -15.23 -16.16 12.56
C ALA A 220 -14.49 -17.49 12.83
N GLY A 221 -13.68 -17.53 13.91
CA GLY A 221 -13.04 -18.76 14.41
C GLY A 221 -11.56 -18.95 14.05
N LEU A 222 -10.85 -17.93 13.54
CA LEU A 222 -9.42 -18.03 13.24
C LEU A 222 -8.51 -17.85 14.47
N LEU A 223 -9.01 -17.24 15.52
CA LEU A 223 -8.36 -17.12 16.83
C LEU A 223 -9.33 -17.58 17.90
N PRO A 224 -8.88 -18.41 18.87
CA PRO A 224 -9.72 -18.85 19.99
C PRO A 224 -10.09 -17.69 20.92
N ASP A 225 -9.16 -16.77 21.14
CA ASP A 225 -9.33 -15.54 21.92
C ASP A 225 -8.43 -14.42 21.37
N LEU A 226 -8.79 -13.16 21.66
CA LEU A 226 -7.99 -11.98 21.33
C LEU A 226 -6.78 -11.79 22.27
N SER A 227 -6.69 -12.58 23.32
CA SER A 227 -5.58 -12.57 24.29
C SER A 227 -4.40 -13.46 23.90
N GLU A 228 -4.54 -14.27 22.86
CA GLU A 228 -3.45 -15.04 22.25
C GLU A 228 -2.74 -14.24 21.15
#